data_afad826ca068454444fa1a981352b8fd
#
_entry.id   afad826ca068454444fa1a981352b8fd
#
_cell.length_a   1.000
_cell.length_b   1.000
_cell.length_c   1.000
_cell.angle_alpha   90.00
_cell.angle_beta   90.00
_cell.angle_gamma   90.00
#
_symmetry.space_group_name_H-M   'P 1'
#
loop_
_entity.id
_entity.type
_entity.pdbx_description
1 polymer ?
#
loop_
_entity_poly.entity_id
_entity_poly.type
_entity_poly.pdbx_seq_one_letter_code
_entity_poly.pdbx_strand_id
1 'polypeptide(L)'
;QSNYADKLSKEEAKLNWQLSAVQLERNIRAFNPWPMAYLELTDGQNHPQTLKVYQATVLPHVNNTPGTILAADKQGIQIATADGVLNLLQLQPAGKKPMSVQDLLNGRADWFQVGKVLA
;
A
#
# COMPACT_ATOMS: atom_id res chain seq x y z
N GLN A 1 29.05 4.06 2.81
CA GLN A 1 28.60 4.31 2.59
C GLN A 1 28.00 4.74 2.77
N SER A 2 27.95 5.07 2.73
CA SER A 2 27.42 5.57 2.63
C SER A 2 26.74 5.99 2.58
N ASN A 3 26.76 6.24 2.51
CA ASN A 3 26.17 6.68 2.15
C ASN A 3 25.40 6.62 1.83
N TYR A 4 25.34 6.53 1.74
CA TYR A 4 24.54 6.46 1.24
C TYR A 4 23.23 6.30 1.45
N ALA A 5 22.92 6.06 2.15
CA ALA A 5 21.60 5.97 2.75
C ALA A 5 20.75 7.18 2.51
N ASP A 6 21.32 8.24 2.37
CA ASP A 6 20.68 9.47 1.94
C ASP A 6 20.13 9.36 0.53
N LYS A 7 20.28 8.20 -0.06
CA LYS A 7 19.89 7.94 -1.43
C LYS A 7 18.54 7.25 -1.53
N LEU A 8 17.64 7.49 -0.60
CA LEU A 8 16.29 6.97 -0.73
C LEU A 8 15.68 7.53 -2.00
N SER A 9 15.36 6.65 -2.94
CA SER A 9 14.77 7.03 -4.21
C SER A 9 13.28 6.72 -4.21
N LYS A 10 12.56 7.27 -5.18
CA LYS A 10 11.14 6.95 -5.32
C LYS A 10 10.92 5.46 -5.59
N GLU A 11 11.83 4.84 -6.30
CA GLU A 11 11.70 3.40 -6.59
C GLU A 11 11.79 2.58 -5.31
N GLU A 12 12.62 3.00 -4.37
CA GLU A 12 12.73 2.31 -3.09
C GLU A 12 11.51 2.47 -2.22
N ALA A 13 10.72 3.52 -2.44
CA ALA A 13 9.52 3.76 -1.68
C ALA A 13 8.33 2.93 -2.16
N LYS A 14 8.44 2.26 -3.30
CA LYS A 14 7.38 1.37 -3.76
C LYS A 14 7.28 0.17 -2.83
N LEU A 15 6.07 -0.13 -2.35
CA LEU A 15 5.85 -1.25 -1.46
C LEU A 15 6.12 -2.55 -2.18
N ASN A 16 6.96 -3.38 -1.59
CA ASN A 16 7.33 -4.69 -2.12
C ASN A 16 6.66 -5.76 -1.27
N TRP A 17 5.63 -6.39 -1.80
CA TRP A 17 4.82 -7.35 -1.05
C TRP A 17 5.57 -8.63 -0.69
N GLN A 18 6.78 -8.81 -1.22
CA GLN A 18 7.66 -9.92 -0.83
C GLN A 18 8.35 -9.69 0.51
N LEU A 19 8.25 -8.48 1.06
CA LEU A 19 8.73 -8.17 2.40
C LEU A 19 7.65 -8.48 3.42
N SER A 20 8.04 -8.57 4.70
CA SER A 20 7.05 -8.78 5.75
C SER A 20 6.19 -7.53 5.94
N ALA A 21 4.99 -7.73 6.48
CA ALA A 21 4.10 -6.60 6.79
C ALA A 21 4.74 -5.65 7.80
N VAL A 22 5.50 -6.20 8.76
CA VAL A 22 6.21 -5.38 9.75
C VAL A 22 7.23 -4.48 9.06
N GLN A 23 7.99 -5.02 8.10
CA GLN A 23 8.98 -4.24 7.38
C GLN A 23 8.30 -3.17 6.52
N LEU A 24 7.20 -3.52 5.87
CA LEU A 24 6.46 -2.56 5.03
C LEU A 24 5.88 -1.43 5.87
N GLU A 25 5.34 -1.74 7.05
CA GLU A 25 4.80 -0.71 7.93
C GLU A 25 5.92 0.23 8.40
N ARG A 26 7.10 -0.31 8.70
CA ARG A 26 8.25 0.51 9.06
C ARG A 26 8.68 1.40 7.90
N ASN A 27 8.67 0.87 6.68
CA ASN A 27 9.03 1.65 5.50
C ASN A 27 8.05 2.80 5.29
N ILE A 28 6.75 2.57 5.51
CA ILE A 28 5.74 3.62 5.39
C ILE A 28 6.08 4.77 6.34
N ARG A 29 6.43 4.46 7.57
CA ARG A 29 6.79 5.50 8.54
C ARG A 29 8.13 6.16 8.20
N ALA A 30 9.10 5.37 7.74
CA ALA A 30 10.44 5.89 7.45
C ALA A 30 10.44 6.82 6.25
N PHE A 31 9.60 6.57 5.25
CA PHE A 31 9.55 7.37 4.04
C PHE A 31 8.61 8.59 4.16
N ASN A 32 7.88 8.72 5.26
CA ASN A 32 7.02 9.87 5.49
C ASN A 32 7.85 10.98 6.17
N PRO A 33 7.89 12.24 5.67
CA PRO A 33 7.06 12.80 4.59
C PRO A 33 7.63 12.67 3.19
N TRP A 34 8.82 12.16 3.03
CA TRP A 34 9.40 12.07 1.69
C TRP A 34 10.36 10.88 1.62
N PRO A 35 10.33 10.14 0.51
CA PRO A 35 9.53 10.32 -0.71
C PRO A 35 8.09 9.80 -0.59
N MET A 36 7.66 9.27 0.51
CA MET A 36 6.37 8.62 0.77
C MET A 36 6.28 7.25 0.12
N ALA A 37 6.03 6.23 0.94
CA ALA A 37 5.79 4.88 0.44
C ALA A 37 4.54 4.89 -0.45
N TYR A 38 4.53 4.07 -1.51
CA TYR A 38 3.42 4.06 -2.44
C TYR A 38 3.19 2.66 -2.97
N LEU A 39 1.99 2.46 -3.52
CA LEU A 39 1.66 1.25 -4.24
C LEU A 39 1.12 1.63 -5.62
N GLU A 40 1.13 0.65 -6.52
CA GLU A 40 0.58 0.81 -7.85
C GLU A 40 -0.48 -0.26 -8.08
N LEU A 41 -1.57 0.15 -8.72
CA LEU A 41 -2.63 -0.78 -9.10
C LEU A 41 -3.22 -0.35 -10.42
N THR A 42 -4.00 -1.23 -11.03
CA THR A 42 -4.76 -0.93 -12.24
C THR A 42 -6.23 -0.79 -11.84
N ASP A 43 -6.85 0.32 -12.22
CA ASP A 43 -8.25 0.54 -11.88
C ASP A 43 -9.18 -0.31 -12.76
N GLY A 44 -10.50 -0.14 -12.58
CA GLY A 44 -11.47 -0.93 -13.30
C GLY A 44 -11.50 -0.70 -14.82
N GLN A 45 -10.79 0.33 -15.29
CA GLN A 45 -10.69 0.65 -16.71
C GLN A 45 -9.31 0.38 -17.28
N ASN A 46 -8.50 -0.41 -16.57
CA ASN A 46 -7.13 -0.78 -16.97
C ASN A 46 -6.18 0.40 -17.02
N HIS A 47 -6.44 1.45 -16.26
CA HIS A 47 -5.52 2.57 -16.15
C HIS A 47 -4.66 2.40 -14.91
N PRO A 48 -3.33 2.60 -15.02
CA PRO A 48 -2.47 2.49 -13.84
C PRO A 48 -2.71 3.66 -12.90
N GLN A 49 -2.77 3.35 -11.60
CA GLN A 49 -2.96 4.34 -10.56
C GLN A 49 -1.87 4.16 -9.51
N THR A 50 -1.32 5.27 -9.05
CA THR A 50 -0.32 5.29 -7.98
C THR A 50 -0.93 5.95 -6.76
N LEU A 51 -0.82 5.28 -5.60
CA LEU A 51 -1.35 5.82 -4.36
C LEU A 51 -0.24 5.85 -3.32
N LYS A 52 -0.06 7.01 -2.70
CA LYS A 52 0.86 7.14 -1.57
C LYS A 52 0.18 6.59 -0.33
N VAL A 53 0.96 5.92 0.52
CA VAL A 53 0.43 5.31 1.74
C VAL A 53 0.87 6.14 2.93
N TYR A 54 -0.10 6.67 3.66
CA TYR A 54 0.16 7.53 4.82
C TYR A 54 0.12 6.75 6.12
N GLN A 55 -0.76 5.75 6.22
CA GLN A 55 -0.93 5.03 7.46
C GLN A 55 -1.35 3.60 7.18
N ALA A 56 -0.77 2.67 7.94
CA ALA A 56 -1.09 1.25 7.84
C ALA A 56 -0.80 0.58 9.18
N THR A 57 -1.43 -0.59 9.39
CA THR A 57 -1.18 -1.44 10.55
C THR A 57 -0.83 -2.84 10.08
N VAL A 58 -0.33 -3.65 11.00
CA VAL A 58 0.07 -5.03 10.72
C VAL A 58 -0.96 -5.97 11.34
N LEU A 59 -1.41 -6.94 10.55
CA LEU A 59 -2.36 -7.96 10.99
C LEU A 59 -1.72 -9.35 10.90
N PRO A 60 -2.32 -10.37 11.55
CA PRO A 60 -1.78 -11.73 11.53
C PRO A 60 -1.65 -12.28 10.11
N HIS A 61 -0.68 -13.15 9.93
CA HIS A 61 -0.37 -13.74 8.64
C HIS A 61 -1.52 -14.58 8.10
N VAL A 62 -1.72 -14.51 6.79
CA VAL A 62 -2.69 -15.34 6.06
C VAL A 62 -1.94 -15.94 4.88
N ASN A 63 -2.13 -17.24 4.65
CA ASN A 63 -1.49 -17.93 3.53
C ASN A 63 -2.17 -17.51 2.22
N ASN A 64 -1.49 -16.60 1.50
CA ASN A 64 -1.98 -16.14 0.21
C ASN A 64 -0.82 -15.58 -0.59
N THR A 65 -1.03 -15.38 -1.88
CA THR A 65 0.00 -14.79 -2.74
C THR A 65 0.29 -13.36 -2.27
N PRO A 66 1.57 -13.01 -2.05
CA PRO A 66 1.89 -11.63 -1.68
C PRO A 66 1.35 -10.64 -2.70
N GLY A 67 0.75 -9.56 -2.21
CA GLY A 67 0.12 -8.56 -3.05
C GLY A 67 -1.38 -8.76 -3.26
N THR A 68 -1.94 -9.88 -2.80
CA THR A 68 -3.38 -10.14 -2.96
C THR A 68 -4.19 -9.27 -2.01
N ILE A 69 -5.23 -8.63 -2.54
CA ILE A 69 -6.18 -7.87 -1.72
C ILE A 69 -7.09 -8.87 -1.05
N LEU A 70 -7.01 -8.96 0.28
CA LEU A 70 -7.77 -9.92 1.08
C LEU A 70 -9.11 -9.35 1.51
N ALA A 71 -9.17 -8.05 1.75
CA ALA A 71 -10.39 -7.37 2.16
C ALA A 71 -10.25 -5.89 1.82
N ALA A 72 -11.37 -5.25 1.53
CA ALA A 72 -11.40 -3.82 1.25
C ALA A 72 -12.71 -3.27 1.79
N ASP A 73 -12.64 -2.68 2.99
CA ASP A 73 -13.81 -2.11 3.64
C ASP A 73 -13.40 -0.88 4.45
N LYS A 74 -14.36 -0.30 5.16
CA LYS A 74 -14.13 0.93 5.91
C LYS A 74 -13.09 0.78 7.02
N GLN A 75 -12.77 -0.46 7.41
CA GLN A 75 -11.78 -0.71 8.45
C GLN A 75 -10.37 -0.81 7.89
N GLY A 76 -10.22 -0.86 6.59
CA GLY A 76 -8.92 -0.90 5.96
C GLY A 76 -8.91 -1.75 4.70
N ILE A 77 -7.82 -1.65 3.96
CA ILE A 77 -7.57 -2.50 2.80
C ILE A 77 -6.46 -3.47 3.20
N GLN A 78 -6.81 -4.74 3.34
CA GLN A 78 -5.88 -5.78 3.78
C GLN A 78 -5.20 -6.41 2.58
N ILE A 79 -3.86 -6.42 2.59
CA ILE A 79 -3.06 -6.95 1.49
C ILE A 79 -2.10 -7.99 2.06
N ALA A 80 -2.09 -9.18 1.45
CA ALA A 80 -1.19 -10.24 1.85
C ALA A 80 0.26 -9.86 1.55
N THR A 81 1.17 -10.24 2.44
CA THR A 81 2.60 -10.06 2.25
C THR A 81 3.28 -11.41 2.42
N ALA A 82 4.61 -11.43 2.23
CA ALA A 82 5.36 -12.67 2.45
C ALA A 82 5.23 -13.16 3.89
N ASP A 83 5.01 -12.25 4.84
CA ASP A 83 4.81 -12.60 6.25
C ASP A 83 3.92 -11.53 6.87
N GLY A 84 2.71 -11.92 7.25
CA GLY A 84 1.73 -11.02 7.83
C GLY A 84 0.85 -10.36 6.78
N VAL A 85 -0.03 -9.48 7.24
CA VAL A 85 -0.96 -8.74 6.39
C VAL A 85 -0.78 -7.26 6.67
N LEU A 86 -0.68 -6.46 5.61
CA LEU A 86 -0.61 -5.02 5.74
C LEU A 86 -2.01 -4.45 5.55
N ASN A 87 -2.50 -3.73 6.56
CA ASN A 87 -3.84 -3.13 6.54
C ASN A 87 -3.70 -1.64 6.30
N LEU A 88 -4.08 -1.20 5.11
CA LEU A 88 -3.93 0.20 4.71
C LEU A 88 -5.09 1.02 5.27
N LEU A 89 -4.78 2.16 5.87
CA LEU A 89 -5.78 2.99 6.56
C LEU A 89 -5.96 4.35 5.90
N GLN A 90 -4.89 4.95 5.38
CA GLN A 90 -4.96 6.29 4.78
C GLN A 90 -4.08 6.31 3.53
N LEU A 91 -4.65 6.73 2.42
CA LEU A 91 -3.98 6.72 1.12
C LEU A 91 -4.20 8.05 0.41
N GLN A 92 -3.32 8.36 -0.54
CA GLN A 92 -3.45 9.55 -1.37
C GLN A 92 -3.35 9.16 -2.84
N PRO A 93 -4.48 9.18 -3.57
CA PRO A 93 -4.42 9.00 -5.02
C PRO A 93 -3.68 10.16 -5.68
N ALA A 94 -3.07 9.91 -6.84
CA ALA A 94 -2.36 10.94 -7.58
C ALA A 94 -3.28 12.12 -7.88
N GLY A 95 -2.82 13.33 -7.58
CA GLY A 95 -3.59 14.54 -7.82
C GLY A 95 -4.71 14.81 -6.82
N LYS A 96 -4.82 14.01 -5.77
CA LYS A 96 -5.88 14.15 -4.76
C LYS A 96 -5.26 14.39 -3.39
N LYS A 97 -6.11 14.69 -2.41
CA LYS A 97 -5.68 14.84 -1.03
C LYS A 97 -5.62 13.48 -0.34
N PRO A 98 -4.82 13.34 0.73
CA PRO A 98 -4.88 12.12 1.53
C PRO A 98 -6.30 11.90 2.05
N MET A 99 -6.75 10.65 2.04
CA MET A 99 -8.09 10.32 2.49
C MET A 99 -8.09 8.96 3.16
N SER A 100 -9.08 8.73 4.03
CA SER A 100 -9.26 7.42 4.63
C SER A 100 -9.68 6.41 3.57
N VAL A 101 -9.45 5.11 3.85
CA VAL A 101 -9.91 4.08 2.92
C VAL A 101 -11.42 4.10 2.77
N GLN A 102 -12.16 4.50 3.83
CA GLN A 102 -13.60 4.61 3.73
C GLN A 102 -14.01 5.61 2.64
N ASP A 103 -13.39 6.79 2.66
CA ASP A 103 -13.67 7.82 1.66
C ASP A 103 -13.22 7.36 0.27
N LEU A 104 -12.06 6.70 0.22
CA LEU A 104 -11.53 6.21 -1.05
C LEU A 104 -12.46 5.19 -1.67
N LEU A 105 -12.98 4.25 -0.86
CA LEU A 105 -13.85 3.20 -1.36
C LEU A 105 -15.23 3.72 -1.77
N ASN A 106 -15.67 4.83 -1.20
CA ASN A 106 -16.96 5.43 -1.60
C ASN A 106 -17.02 5.80 -3.08
N GLY A 107 -15.88 6.14 -3.68
CA GLY A 107 -15.86 6.51 -5.08
C GLY A 107 -14.99 5.63 -5.95
N ARG A 108 -14.21 4.72 -5.37
CA ARG A 108 -13.20 3.96 -6.11
C ARG A 108 -13.14 2.51 -5.64
N ALA A 109 -14.28 1.95 -5.27
CA ALA A 109 -14.30 0.56 -4.75
C ALA A 109 -13.75 -0.43 -5.78
N ASP A 110 -13.94 -0.17 -7.06
CA ASP A 110 -13.46 -1.06 -8.12
C ASP A 110 -11.93 -1.11 -8.23
N TRP A 111 -11.23 -0.16 -7.63
CA TRP A 111 -9.77 -0.18 -7.60
C TRP A 111 -9.23 -1.28 -6.68
N PHE A 112 -10.00 -1.69 -5.68
CA PHE A 112 -9.55 -2.58 -4.61
C PHE A 112 -10.42 -3.81 -4.52
N GLN A 113 -10.51 -4.55 -5.61
CA GLN A 113 -11.33 -5.76 -5.64
C GLN A 113 -10.61 -6.90 -4.92
N VAL A 114 -11.34 -7.57 -4.03
CA VAL A 114 -10.80 -8.70 -3.28
C VAL A 114 -10.37 -9.81 -4.26
N GLY A 115 -9.17 -10.33 -4.03
CA GLY A 115 -8.59 -11.33 -4.92
C GLY A 115 -7.66 -10.76 -5.97
N LYS A 116 -7.67 -9.45 -6.16
CA LYS A 116 -6.76 -8.79 -7.09
C LYS A 116 -5.35 -8.80 -6.52
N VAL A 117 -4.36 -9.05 -7.38
CA VAL A 117 -2.96 -9.09 -6.95
C VAL A 117 -2.26 -7.82 -7.42
N LEU A 118 -1.64 -7.11 -6.50
CA LEU A 118 -0.91 -5.88 -6.79
C LEU A 118 0.53 -6.19 -7.19
N ALA A 119 1.09 -5.33 -8.02
CA ALA A 119 2.48 -5.50 -8.46
C ALA A 119 3.47 -5.07 -7.38
#